data_8317eda607fb60f70965c256668996cf
#
_entry.id   8317eda607fb60f70965c256668996cf
#
_cell.length_a   1.000
_cell.length_b   1.000
_cell.length_c   1.000
_cell.angle_alpha   90.00
_cell.angle_beta   90.00
_cell.angle_gamma   90.00
#
_symmetry.space_group_name_H-M   'P 1'
#
loop_
_entity.id
_entity.type
_entity.pdbx_description
1 polymer ?
#
loop_
_entity_poly.entity_id
_entity_poly.type
_entity_poly.pdbx_seq_one_letter_code
_entity_poly.pdbx_strand_id
1 'polypeptide(L)'
;MNRKPSATLSLIAFVVLAFSAHSADDTVKVFLLAGQSNMEGKAKNELITHQATDSKTAELFKHLHTDDEWTVRDDVFIKFLNRHGGLTIGYGSPGKTGAELEFGHLMGEHFEEPVILIKAAWGGHSLFQKFRSPGRGLPSDERLEAELKQAQERVTKNNEKRNKTDPIPTMDDIKAPYGSSYKNMMAEVEDTFTNFDTLF
;
A
#
# COMPACT_ATOMS: atom_id res chain seq x y z
N MET A 1 -86.18 26.06 -8.34
CA MET A 1 -84.85 26.60 -8.03
C MET A 1 -83.89 25.44 -7.99
N ASN A 2 -83.24 25.18 -9.08
CA ASN A 2 -82.26 24.09 -9.24
C ASN A 2 -80.86 24.67 -9.10
N ARG A 3 -80.14 24.34 -8.02
CA ARG A 3 -78.70 24.62 -7.89
C ARG A 3 -77.88 23.44 -8.40
N LYS A 4 -77.08 23.65 -9.46
CA LYS A 4 -76.13 22.68 -9.91
C LYS A 4 -74.85 22.72 -9.02
N PRO A 5 -74.26 21.58 -8.67
CA PRO A 5 -72.97 21.58 -7.96
C PRO A 5 -71.82 21.86 -8.92
N SER A 6 -70.97 22.80 -8.54
CA SER A 6 -69.72 23.13 -9.23
C SER A 6 -68.64 22.12 -8.82
N ALA A 7 -68.13 21.37 -9.77
CA ALA A 7 -67.04 20.44 -9.55
C ALA A 7 -65.69 21.22 -9.71
N THR A 8 -64.99 21.39 -8.61
CA THR A 8 -63.62 21.96 -8.60
C THR A 8 -62.63 20.86 -8.93
N LEU A 9 -62.04 20.94 -10.10
CA LEU A 9 -60.99 20.01 -10.55
C LEU A 9 -59.67 20.46 -9.95
N SER A 10 -59.16 19.77 -8.91
CA SER A 10 -57.84 19.98 -8.35
C SER A 10 -56.77 19.31 -9.24
N LEU A 11 -55.99 20.13 -9.91
CA LEU A 11 -54.83 19.70 -10.71
C LEU A 11 -53.64 19.45 -9.76
N ILE A 12 -53.37 18.19 -9.44
CA ILE A 12 -52.15 17.81 -8.69
C ILE A 12 -51.02 17.77 -9.70
N ALA A 13 -50.13 18.78 -9.65
CA ALA A 13 -48.92 18.81 -10.42
C ALA A 13 -47.90 17.85 -9.76
N PHE A 14 -47.62 16.71 -10.42
CA PHE A 14 -46.53 15.80 -10.05
C PHE A 14 -45.23 16.41 -10.55
N VAL A 15 -44.46 16.99 -9.64
CA VAL A 15 -43.05 17.39 -9.93
C VAL A 15 -42.20 16.13 -9.92
N VAL A 16 -41.91 15.58 -11.08
CA VAL A 16 -40.91 14.53 -11.24
C VAL A 16 -39.55 15.18 -11.14
N LEU A 17 -38.92 15.08 -9.94
CA LEU A 17 -37.51 15.36 -9.78
C LEU A 17 -36.75 14.25 -10.51
N ALA A 18 -36.28 14.55 -11.74
CA ALA A 18 -35.31 13.72 -12.41
C ALA A 18 -33.99 13.83 -11.62
N PHE A 19 -33.72 12.87 -10.76
CA PHE A 19 -32.37 12.62 -10.30
C PHE A 19 -31.58 12.17 -11.52
N SER A 20 -30.73 13.05 -12.05
CA SER A 20 -29.66 12.65 -12.94
C SER A 20 -28.75 11.72 -12.12
N ALA A 21 -28.92 10.41 -12.31
CA ALA A 21 -27.91 9.47 -11.90
C ALA A 21 -26.65 9.84 -12.74
N HIS A 22 -25.73 10.60 -12.15
CA HIS A 22 -24.37 10.57 -12.62
C HIS A 22 -23.94 9.12 -12.44
N SER A 23 -23.70 8.40 -13.53
CA SER A 23 -22.87 7.22 -13.45
C SER A 23 -21.53 7.74 -12.90
N ALA A 24 -21.22 7.41 -11.66
CA ALA A 24 -19.87 7.53 -11.17
C ALA A 24 -19.01 6.83 -12.24
N ASP A 25 -18.07 7.56 -12.80
CA ASP A 25 -17.08 6.97 -13.73
C ASP A 25 -16.46 5.83 -12.91
N ASP A 26 -16.57 4.58 -13.36
CA ASP A 26 -16.07 3.38 -12.65
C ASP A 26 -14.53 3.36 -12.60
N THR A 27 -13.92 4.53 -12.38
CA THR A 27 -12.48 4.74 -12.32
C THR A 27 -12.01 4.81 -10.87
N VAL A 28 -10.84 4.22 -10.64
CA VAL A 28 -10.12 4.31 -9.37
C VAL A 28 -8.74 4.91 -9.58
N LYS A 29 -8.23 5.63 -8.60
CA LYS A 29 -6.85 6.14 -8.61
C LYS A 29 -5.93 5.12 -7.94
N VAL A 30 -4.93 4.65 -8.66
CA VAL A 30 -4.01 3.61 -8.17
C VAL A 30 -2.61 4.19 -7.96
N PHE A 31 -2.05 3.98 -6.79
CA PHE A 31 -0.69 4.37 -6.44
C PHE A 31 0.13 3.16 -6.01
N LEU A 32 1.29 2.98 -6.64
CA LEU A 32 2.25 1.95 -6.28
C LEU A 32 3.32 2.50 -5.34
N LEU A 33 3.30 2.06 -4.09
CA LEU A 33 4.24 2.44 -3.04
C LEU A 33 5.36 1.40 -2.95
N ALA A 34 6.43 1.60 -3.70
CA ALA A 34 7.54 0.64 -3.79
C ALA A 34 8.80 1.14 -3.07
N GLY A 35 9.51 0.25 -2.39
CA GLY A 35 10.77 0.63 -1.74
C GLY A 35 11.30 -0.35 -0.70
N GLN A 36 12.11 0.19 0.20
CA GLN A 36 12.69 -0.57 1.29
C GLN A 36 12.19 -0.09 2.67
N SER A 37 12.98 -0.20 3.71
CA SER A 37 12.58 0.00 5.11
C SER A 37 11.79 1.28 5.42
N ASN A 38 12.11 2.42 4.81
CA ASN A 38 11.34 3.65 5.03
C ASN A 38 9.94 3.55 4.40
N MET A 39 9.86 3.01 3.18
CA MET A 39 8.57 2.76 2.53
C MET A 39 7.79 1.62 3.20
N GLU A 40 8.48 0.56 3.67
CA GLU A 40 7.85 -0.51 4.45
C GLU A 40 7.18 0.03 5.73
N GLY A 41 7.74 1.09 6.34
CA GLY A 41 7.22 1.71 7.56
C GLY A 41 7.80 1.09 8.83
N LYS A 42 8.46 1.92 9.63
CA LYS A 42 9.16 1.51 10.86
C LYS A 42 8.74 2.31 12.10
N ALA A 43 7.81 3.25 11.96
CA ALA A 43 7.27 3.99 13.09
C ALA A 43 6.35 3.07 13.91
N LYS A 44 6.63 2.91 15.20
CA LYS A 44 5.81 2.05 16.09
C LYS A 44 4.42 2.64 16.26
N ASN A 45 3.40 1.83 16.11
CA ASN A 45 2.00 2.25 16.29
C ASN A 45 1.75 2.83 17.68
N GLU A 46 2.28 2.19 18.73
CA GLU A 46 2.19 2.67 20.12
C GLU A 46 2.72 4.10 20.27
N LEU A 47 3.87 4.40 19.63
CA LEU A 47 4.48 5.74 19.69
C LEU A 47 3.64 6.77 18.94
N ILE A 48 3.13 6.42 17.76
CA ILE A 48 2.27 7.32 16.97
C ILE A 48 0.97 7.58 17.73
N THR A 49 0.36 6.56 18.34
CA THR A 49 -0.85 6.71 19.15
C THR A 49 -0.59 7.59 20.36
N HIS A 50 0.55 7.42 21.05
CA HIS A 50 0.93 8.32 22.13
C HIS A 50 1.05 9.78 21.65
N GLN A 51 1.65 10.01 20.47
CA GLN A 51 1.74 11.36 19.90
C GLN A 51 0.38 11.93 19.49
N ALA A 52 -0.53 11.08 19.03
CA ALA A 52 -1.89 11.48 18.67
C ALA A 52 -2.75 11.88 19.87
N THR A 53 -2.40 11.41 21.08
CA THR A 53 -3.10 11.73 22.34
C THR A 53 -2.37 12.75 23.24
N ASP A 54 -1.09 13.04 22.99
CA ASP A 54 -0.32 14.03 23.74
C ASP A 54 -0.76 15.47 23.40
N SER A 55 -1.04 16.29 24.41
CA SER A 55 -1.55 17.66 24.26
C SER A 55 -0.67 18.58 23.39
N LYS A 56 0.62 18.28 23.24
CA LYS A 56 1.56 19.05 22.43
C LYS A 56 1.57 18.65 20.96
N THR A 57 1.15 17.43 20.63
CA THR A 57 1.26 16.86 19.29
C THR A 57 -0.05 16.37 18.69
N ALA A 58 -1.11 16.20 19.50
CA ALA A 58 -2.42 15.69 19.06
C ALA A 58 -3.00 16.47 17.86
N GLU A 59 -2.81 17.79 17.82
CA GLU A 59 -3.28 18.63 16.71
C GLU A 59 -2.72 18.21 15.35
N LEU A 60 -1.52 17.61 15.31
CA LEU A 60 -0.90 17.11 14.07
C LEU A 60 -1.61 15.87 13.53
N PHE A 61 -2.34 15.15 14.38
CA PHE A 61 -2.98 13.88 14.05
C PHE A 61 -4.50 13.92 14.00
N LYS A 62 -5.13 15.09 14.27
CA LYS A 62 -6.59 15.21 14.38
C LYS A 62 -7.36 14.77 13.13
N HIS A 63 -6.74 14.75 11.96
CA HIS A 63 -7.31 14.29 10.70
C HIS A 63 -7.21 12.77 10.52
N LEU A 64 -6.39 12.11 11.34
CA LEU A 64 -6.15 10.67 11.31
C LEU A 64 -6.65 9.94 12.56
N HIS A 65 -6.85 10.70 13.66
CA HIS A 65 -7.19 10.14 14.97
C HIS A 65 -8.22 11.04 15.67
N THR A 66 -9.44 10.53 15.88
CA THR A 66 -10.57 11.26 16.46
C THR A 66 -11.26 10.36 17.48
N ASP A 67 -11.72 10.94 18.59
CA ASP A 67 -12.43 10.22 19.66
C ASP A 67 -11.68 8.99 20.19
N ASP A 68 -10.33 9.12 20.32
CA ASP A 68 -9.40 8.07 20.75
C ASP A 68 -9.30 6.86 19.78
N GLU A 69 -9.81 7.00 18.56
CA GLU A 69 -9.75 5.97 17.53
C GLU A 69 -9.03 6.44 16.27
N TRP A 70 -8.34 5.53 15.59
CA TRP A 70 -7.76 5.78 14.28
C TRP A 70 -8.80 5.70 13.20
N THR A 71 -8.84 6.70 12.34
CA THR A 71 -9.72 6.70 11.17
C THR A 71 -9.41 5.50 10.27
N VAL A 72 -10.45 4.79 9.88
CA VAL A 72 -10.42 3.80 8.79
C VAL A 72 -11.14 4.41 7.61
N ARG A 73 -10.41 4.65 6.51
CA ARG A 73 -10.99 5.25 5.30
C ARG A 73 -11.87 4.22 4.58
N ASP A 74 -13.00 4.67 4.04
CA ASP A 74 -13.93 3.89 3.20
C ASP A 74 -13.83 4.24 1.70
N ASP A 75 -13.02 5.26 1.38
CA ASP A 75 -12.70 5.74 0.03
C ASP A 75 -11.22 5.54 -0.36
N VAL A 76 -10.36 5.19 0.60
CA VAL A 76 -8.94 4.88 0.37
C VAL A 76 -8.64 3.47 0.87
N PHE A 77 -8.25 2.61 -0.04
CA PHE A 77 -7.93 1.21 0.23
C PHE A 77 -6.43 0.95 0.09
N ILE A 78 -5.93 -0.01 0.84
CA ILE A 78 -4.52 -0.41 0.77
C ILE A 78 -4.37 -1.92 0.75
N LYS A 79 -3.46 -2.40 -0.11
CA LYS A 79 -2.92 -3.76 -0.05
C LYS A 79 -1.43 -3.71 0.23
N PHE A 80 -1.01 -4.41 1.26
CA PHE A 80 0.40 -4.61 1.60
C PHE A 80 0.65 -6.09 1.93
N LEU A 81 1.19 -6.81 0.96
CA LEU A 81 1.37 -8.26 1.02
C LEU A 81 0.01 -8.96 1.29
N ASN A 82 -0.09 -9.73 2.36
CA ASN A 82 -1.32 -10.44 2.77
C ASN A 82 -2.30 -9.60 3.61
N ARG A 83 -2.08 -8.30 3.77
CA ARG A 83 -2.97 -7.37 4.48
C ARG A 83 -3.61 -6.41 3.51
N HIS A 84 -4.91 -6.23 3.62
CA HIS A 84 -5.70 -5.34 2.76
C HIS A 84 -6.91 -4.79 3.51
N GLY A 85 -7.52 -3.75 2.96
CA GLY A 85 -8.73 -3.11 3.50
C GLY A 85 -8.67 -1.59 3.43
N GLY A 86 -9.57 -0.91 4.14
CA GLY A 86 -9.54 0.55 4.27
C GLY A 86 -8.24 1.05 4.91
N LEU A 87 -7.76 2.18 4.43
CA LEU A 87 -6.52 2.77 4.93
C LEU A 87 -6.66 3.20 6.40
N THR A 88 -5.77 2.73 7.23
CA THR A 88 -5.63 3.12 8.64
C THR A 88 -4.20 2.88 9.12
N ILE A 89 -3.94 3.07 10.40
CA ILE A 89 -2.66 2.74 11.04
C ILE A 89 -2.33 1.24 10.91
N GLY A 90 -1.03 0.90 10.81
CA GLY A 90 -0.58 -0.50 10.94
C GLY A 90 -0.17 -1.18 9.64
N TYR A 91 -0.18 -0.50 8.51
CA TYR A 91 0.30 -1.06 7.24
C TYR A 91 1.83 -0.95 7.03
N GLY A 92 2.60 -0.86 8.10
CA GLY A 92 4.07 -1.00 8.10
C GLY A 92 4.56 -2.42 8.37
N SER A 93 5.79 -2.57 8.88
CA SER A 93 6.24 -3.82 9.54
C SER A 93 5.30 -4.19 10.69
N PRO A 94 5.28 -5.42 11.19
CA PRO A 94 4.39 -5.81 12.28
C PRO A 94 4.39 -4.79 13.44
N GLY A 95 3.19 -4.25 13.77
CA GLY A 95 3.00 -3.24 14.80
C GLY A 95 3.55 -1.85 14.46
N LYS A 96 3.72 -1.56 13.16
CA LYS A 96 4.29 -0.29 12.67
C LYS A 96 3.49 0.28 11.51
N THR A 97 3.74 1.57 11.25
CA THR A 97 3.16 2.35 10.16
C THR A 97 4.28 3.05 9.38
N GLY A 98 4.04 3.38 8.14
CA GLY A 98 4.94 4.14 7.27
C GLY A 98 4.26 5.36 6.64
N ALA A 99 4.82 5.80 5.53
CA ALA A 99 4.35 6.99 4.81
C ALA A 99 2.97 6.80 4.16
N GLU A 100 2.50 5.56 4.00
CA GLU A 100 1.21 5.23 3.40
C GLU A 100 0.04 5.90 4.10
N LEU A 101 0.10 6.04 5.43
CA LEU A 101 -1.00 6.59 6.22
C LEU A 101 -1.33 8.03 5.82
N GLU A 102 -0.33 8.91 5.90
CA GLU A 102 -0.51 10.33 5.53
C GLU A 102 -0.68 10.50 4.03
N PHE A 103 0.13 9.79 3.23
CA PHE A 103 0.02 9.88 1.77
C PHE A 103 -1.37 9.49 1.28
N GLY A 104 -1.90 8.37 1.77
CA GLY A 104 -3.22 7.91 1.34
C GLY A 104 -4.34 8.82 1.84
N HIS A 105 -4.23 9.35 3.06
CA HIS A 105 -5.19 10.34 3.56
C HIS A 105 -5.23 11.57 2.62
N LEU A 106 -4.09 12.16 2.30
CA LEU A 106 -4.01 13.32 1.40
C LEU A 106 -4.52 13.00 -0.02
N MET A 107 -4.31 11.80 -0.51
CA MET A 107 -4.83 11.39 -1.82
C MET A 107 -6.36 11.24 -1.79
N GLY A 108 -6.93 10.68 -0.73
CA GLY A 108 -8.39 10.60 -0.56
C GLY A 108 -9.06 11.97 -0.42
N GLU A 109 -8.39 12.96 0.22
CA GLU A 109 -8.88 14.34 0.25
C GLU A 109 -8.75 15.07 -1.10
N HIS A 110 -7.86 14.60 -1.98
CA HIS A 110 -7.58 15.25 -3.26
C HIS A 110 -8.44 14.73 -4.41
N PHE A 111 -8.75 13.44 -4.42
CA PHE A 111 -9.51 12.80 -5.50
C PHE A 111 -10.95 12.51 -5.06
N GLU A 112 -11.91 12.71 -5.95
CA GLU A 112 -13.30 12.31 -5.74
C GLU A 112 -13.51 10.81 -5.98
N GLU A 113 -12.63 10.21 -6.81
CA GLU A 113 -12.64 8.79 -7.11
C GLU A 113 -11.96 7.98 -5.99
N PRO A 114 -12.37 6.73 -5.73
CA PRO A 114 -11.70 5.87 -4.77
C PRO A 114 -10.21 5.73 -5.05
N VAL A 115 -9.41 5.68 -4.00
CA VAL A 115 -7.95 5.56 -4.07
C VAL A 115 -7.52 4.17 -3.63
N ILE A 116 -6.60 3.56 -4.38
CA ILE A 116 -5.98 2.28 -4.04
C ILE A 116 -4.48 2.43 -3.92
N LEU A 117 -3.95 2.03 -2.79
CA LEU A 117 -2.52 1.96 -2.52
C LEU A 117 -2.05 0.51 -2.62
N ILE A 118 -1.21 0.21 -3.61
CA ILE A 118 -0.52 -1.09 -3.69
C ILE A 118 0.87 -0.90 -3.12
N LYS A 119 1.12 -1.49 -1.96
CA LYS A 119 2.40 -1.32 -1.26
C LYS A 119 3.28 -2.55 -1.40
N ALA A 120 4.46 -2.36 -2.00
CA ALA A 120 5.46 -3.38 -2.27
C ALA A 120 6.82 -2.95 -1.72
N ALA A 121 7.08 -3.21 -0.44
CA ALA A 121 8.26 -2.73 0.25
C ALA A 121 8.86 -3.79 1.17
N TRP A 122 10.20 -3.92 1.14
CA TRP A 122 10.94 -4.90 1.94
C TRP A 122 12.24 -4.28 2.49
N GLY A 123 12.45 -4.40 3.79
CA GLY A 123 13.63 -3.86 4.47
C GLY A 123 14.94 -4.42 3.92
N GLY A 124 15.93 -3.53 3.66
CA GLY A 124 17.25 -3.90 3.18
C GLY A 124 17.33 -4.24 1.68
N HIS A 125 16.26 -4.10 0.92
CA HIS A 125 16.24 -4.38 -0.51
C HIS A 125 16.69 -3.18 -1.32
N SER A 126 17.81 -3.30 -2.05
CA SER A 126 18.39 -2.21 -2.84
C SER A 126 17.80 -2.11 -4.25
N LEU A 127 17.84 -0.90 -4.82
CA LEU A 127 17.52 -0.68 -6.24
C LEU A 127 18.50 -1.40 -7.17
N PHE A 128 19.78 -1.46 -6.78
CA PHE A 128 20.83 -2.07 -7.60
C PHE A 128 20.62 -3.57 -7.82
N GLN A 129 20.19 -4.30 -6.80
CA GLN A 129 20.04 -5.76 -6.84
C GLN A 129 18.58 -6.19 -6.83
N LYS A 130 17.89 -6.04 -5.71
CA LYS A 130 16.56 -6.60 -5.50
C LYS A 130 15.48 -5.96 -6.38
N PHE A 131 15.47 -4.63 -6.51
CA PHE A 131 14.54 -3.88 -7.36
C PHE A 131 15.06 -3.64 -8.78
N ARG A 132 16.10 -4.35 -9.19
CA ARG A 132 16.67 -4.22 -10.55
C ARG A 132 15.63 -4.64 -11.59
N SER A 133 15.31 -3.74 -12.52
CA SER A 133 14.34 -4.05 -13.58
C SER A 133 14.91 -5.07 -14.58
N PRO A 134 14.06 -5.91 -15.20
CA PRO A 134 14.51 -6.89 -16.20
C PRO A 134 15.27 -6.27 -17.37
N GLY A 135 14.84 -5.10 -17.85
CA GLY A 135 15.49 -4.40 -18.96
C GLY A 135 16.94 -3.94 -18.67
N ARG A 136 17.34 -3.90 -17.39
CA ARG A 136 18.72 -3.59 -17.02
C ARG A 136 19.66 -4.80 -17.13
N GLY A 137 19.12 -6.01 -17.19
CA GLY A 137 19.89 -7.27 -17.19
C GLY A 137 20.68 -7.49 -15.90
N LEU A 138 21.54 -8.51 -15.87
CA LEU A 138 22.47 -8.75 -14.78
C LEU A 138 23.67 -7.78 -14.85
N PRO A 139 24.42 -7.61 -13.74
CA PRO A 139 25.74 -6.99 -13.79
C PRO A 139 26.73 -7.75 -14.68
N SER A 140 27.91 -7.17 -14.93
CA SER A 140 28.99 -7.86 -15.65
C SER A 140 29.42 -9.14 -14.92
N ASP A 141 29.93 -10.11 -15.69
CA ASP A 141 30.41 -11.38 -15.13
C ASP A 141 31.52 -11.14 -14.10
N GLU A 142 32.46 -10.21 -14.39
CA GLU A 142 33.49 -9.80 -13.43
C GLU A 142 32.93 -9.37 -12.08
N ARG A 143 31.84 -8.61 -12.11
CA ARG A 143 31.15 -8.17 -10.89
C ARG A 143 30.50 -9.33 -10.14
N LEU A 144 29.83 -10.21 -10.86
CA LEU A 144 29.19 -11.39 -10.28
C LEU A 144 30.20 -12.35 -9.68
N GLU A 145 31.36 -12.56 -10.33
CA GLU A 145 32.48 -13.35 -9.81
C GLU A 145 33.06 -12.75 -8.53
N ALA A 146 33.25 -11.43 -8.50
CA ALA A 146 33.70 -10.75 -7.29
C ALA A 146 32.71 -10.91 -6.12
N GLU A 147 31.41 -10.78 -6.38
CA GLU A 147 30.37 -11.00 -5.37
C GLU A 147 30.33 -12.46 -4.88
N LEU A 148 30.48 -13.43 -5.78
CA LEU A 148 30.59 -14.85 -5.44
C LEU A 148 31.76 -15.11 -4.51
N LYS A 149 32.95 -14.63 -4.88
CA LYS A 149 34.15 -14.79 -4.06
C LYS A 149 33.96 -14.24 -2.65
N GLN A 150 33.46 -13.01 -2.53
CA GLN A 150 33.17 -12.38 -1.24
C GLN A 150 32.15 -13.19 -0.40
N ALA A 151 31.10 -13.70 -1.05
CA ALA A 151 30.08 -14.50 -0.38
C ALA A 151 30.65 -15.82 0.14
N GLN A 152 31.45 -16.51 -0.66
CA GLN A 152 32.13 -17.76 -0.30
C GLN A 152 33.10 -17.54 0.87
N GLU A 153 33.96 -16.53 0.81
CA GLU A 153 34.90 -16.19 1.89
C GLU A 153 34.15 -15.89 3.20
N ARG A 154 33.03 -15.16 3.13
CA ARG A 154 32.21 -14.85 4.29
C ARG A 154 31.61 -16.08 4.94
N VAL A 155 31.04 -16.99 4.12
CA VAL A 155 30.43 -18.23 4.64
C VAL A 155 31.49 -19.15 5.24
N THR A 156 32.64 -19.32 4.58
CA THR A 156 33.78 -20.11 5.09
C THR A 156 34.24 -19.60 6.46
N LYS A 157 34.51 -18.30 6.59
CA LYS A 157 34.91 -17.70 7.87
C LYS A 157 33.84 -17.87 8.97
N ASN A 158 32.55 -17.77 8.60
CA ASN A 158 31.47 -17.95 9.57
C ASN A 158 31.36 -19.41 10.02
N ASN A 159 31.52 -20.36 9.10
CA ASN A 159 31.54 -21.79 9.40
C ASN A 159 32.65 -22.13 10.38
N GLU A 160 33.86 -21.69 10.08
CA GLU A 160 35.03 -21.89 10.97
C GLU A 160 34.80 -21.28 12.35
N LYS A 161 34.38 -19.99 12.41
CA LYS A 161 34.20 -19.26 13.67
C LYS A 161 33.09 -19.84 14.55
N ARG A 162 32.02 -20.38 13.96
CA ARG A 162 30.81 -20.82 14.67
C ARG A 162 30.66 -22.34 14.69
N ASN A 163 31.64 -23.08 14.18
CA ASN A 163 31.58 -24.54 14.00
C ASN A 163 30.30 -24.99 13.28
N LYS A 164 29.99 -24.34 12.13
CA LYS A 164 28.84 -24.62 11.29
C LYS A 164 29.27 -25.18 9.94
N THR A 165 28.29 -25.76 9.22
CA THR A 165 28.46 -26.32 7.88
C THR A 165 27.45 -25.71 6.90
N ASP A 166 27.26 -24.38 6.97
CA ASP A 166 26.38 -23.68 6.02
C ASP A 166 26.92 -23.89 4.58
N PRO A 167 26.06 -24.11 3.57
CA PRO A 167 26.50 -24.39 2.20
C PRO A 167 27.25 -23.19 1.60
N ILE A 168 28.30 -23.49 0.84
CA ILE A 168 29.08 -22.48 0.12
C ILE A 168 28.25 -21.98 -1.08
N PRO A 169 28.06 -20.67 -1.24
CA PRO A 169 27.24 -20.10 -2.32
C PRO A 169 27.80 -20.44 -3.71
N THR A 170 26.86 -20.65 -4.62
CA THR A 170 27.10 -20.83 -6.07
C THR A 170 26.83 -19.54 -6.84
N MET A 171 27.15 -19.52 -8.13
CA MET A 171 26.84 -18.40 -9.01
C MET A 171 25.30 -18.16 -9.11
N ASP A 172 24.51 -19.21 -9.08
CA ASP A 172 23.07 -19.10 -9.11
C ASP A 172 22.50 -18.43 -7.84
N ASP A 173 23.10 -18.71 -6.68
CA ASP A 173 22.74 -18.04 -5.42
C ASP A 173 23.05 -16.55 -5.45
N ILE A 174 24.10 -16.13 -6.20
CA ILE A 174 24.43 -14.72 -6.40
C ILE A 174 23.46 -14.06 -7.38
N LYS A 175 23.05 -14.74 -8.44
CA LYS A 175 22.15 -14.23 -9.47
C LYS A 175 20.69 -14.16 -9.03
N ALA A 176 20.21 -15.11 -8.26
CA ALA A 176 18.81 -15.26 -7.85
C ALA A 176 18.19 -14.01 -7.19
N PRO A 177 18.90 -13.23 -6.33
CA PRO A 177 18.35 -12.02 -5.74
C PRO A 177 18.10 -10.88 -6.72
N TYR A 178 18.77 -10.87 -7.89
CA TYR A 178 18.64 -9.76 -8.84
C TYR A 178 17.24 -9.69 -9.45
N GLY A 179 16.59 -8.56 -9.26
CA GLY A 179 15.22 -8.32 -9.73
C GLY A 179 14.12 -9.04 -8.95
N SER A 180 14.45 -9.74 -7.85
CA SER A 180 13.47 -10.49 -7.08
C SER A 180 12.33 -9.61 -6.52
N SER A 181 12.67 -8.44 -5.95
CA SER A 181 11.65 -7.49 -5.44
C SER A 181 10.90 -6.78 -6.55
N TYR A 182 11.53 -6.55 -7.70
CA TYR A 182 10.82 -6.04 -8.87
C TYR A 182 9.73 -7.03 -9.33
N LYS A 183 10.08 -8.33 -9.43
CA LYS A 183 9.12 -9.37 -9.79
C LYS A 183 7.99 -9.48 -8.77
N ASN A 184 8.33 -9.47 -7.48
CA ASN A 184 7.33 -9.52 -6.42
C ASN A 184 6.42 -8.29 -6.42
N MET A 185 6.96 -7.09 -6.67
CA MET A 185 6.18 -5.87 -6.82
C MET A 185 5.17 -5.99 -7.96
N MET A 186 5.59 -6.49 -9.11
CA MET A 186 4.67 -6.71 -10.25
C MET A 186 3.62 -7.78 -9.93
N ALA A 187 3.99 -8.83 -9.20
CA ALA A 187 3.04 -9.84 -8.73
C ALA A 187 2.01 -9.27 -7.75
N GLU A 188 2.40 -8.35 -6.84
CA GLU A 188 1.45 -7.66 -5.97
C GLU A 188 0.46 -6.80 -6.75
N VAL A 189 0.91 -6.14 -7.82
CA VAL A 189 0.04 -5.37 -8.72
C VAL A 189 -0.94 -6.29 -9.44
N GLU A 190 -0.45 -7.37 -10.04
CA GLU A 190 -1.26 -8.36 -10.75
C GLU A 190 -2.30 -9.02 -9.81
N ASP A 191 -1.88 -9.44 -8.62
CA ASP A 191 -2.75 -10.03 -7.61
C ASP A 191 -3.84 -9.06 -7.16
N THR A 192 -3.51 -7.78 -6.97
CA THR A 192 -4.48 -6.75 -6.60
C THR A 192 -5.58 -6.62 -7.63
N PHE A 193 -5.23 -6.55 -8.93
CA PHE A 193 -6.24 -6.40 -9.98
C PHE A 193 -6.99 -7.69 -10.29
N THR A 194 -6.34 -8.84 -10.17
CA THR A 194 -6.99 -10.14 -10.40
C THR A 194 -8.04 -10.48 -9.32
N ASN A 195 -7.76 -10.10 -8.08
CA ASN A 195 -8.59 -10.43 -6.92
C ASN A 195 -9.32 -9.21 -6.34
N PHE A 196 -9.52 -8.17 -7.13
CA PHE A 196 -10.04 -6.87 -6.69
C PHE A 196 -11.31 -7.00 -5.85
N ASP A 197 -12.35 -7.67 -6.38
CA ASP A 197 -13.66 -7.84 -5.73
C ASP A 197 -13.62 -8.65 -4.41
N THR A 198 -12.51 -9.34 -4.14
CA THR A 198 -12.32 -10.12 -2.91
C THR A 198 -11.42 -9.41 -1.90
N LEU A 199 -10.67 -8.41 -2.34
CA LEU A 199 -9.76 -7.64 -1.50
C LEU A 199 -10.43 -6.39 -0.94
N PHE A 200 -11.37 -5.81 -1.67
CA PHE A 200 -12.04 -4.55 -1.39
C PHE A 200 -13.55 -4.63 -1.63
#